data_7d9ef30d699e5ccc5a349fb65b9e4ded
#
_entry.id   7d9ef30d699e5ccc5a349fb65b9e4ded
#
_cell.length_a   1.000
_cell.length_b   1.000
_cell.length_c   1.000
_cell.angle_alpha   90.00
_cell.angle_beta   90.00
_cell.angle_gamma   90.00
#
_symmetry.space_group_name_H-M   'P 1'
#
loop_
_entity.id
_entity.type
_entity.pdbx_description
1 polymer ?
#
loop_
_entity_poly.entity_id
_entity_poly.type
_entity_poly.pdbx_seq_one_letter_code
_entity_poly.pdbx_strand_id
1 'polypeptide(L)'
;MKLDTSSLAHTKWECKYHIVFAPKFRRQIIYGKIKMDIGQMLRKLCEYKGIEIIEAEACKDHIHMLVSIPPKYSIAQIMGYLKGKSSLMIFEKYANLKYKYGNRHFWCRGYYVSTVGRNKKAIQEYIQNQLQEDYSDDQMSIKEYVDPFTGQPVQEGR
;
A
#
# COMPACT_ATOMS: atom_id res chain seq x y z
N MET A 1 20.48 15.73 22.51
CA MET A 1 19.02 15.92 22.57
C MET A 1 18.41 15.56 21.24
N LYS A 2 17.45 14.69 21.24
CA LYS A 2 16.76 14.36 19.99
C LYS A 2 16.02 15.61 19.51
N LEU A 3 16.28 16.03 18.28
CA LEU A 3 15.53 17.14 17.69
C LEU A 3 14.05 16.79 17.68
N ASP A 4 13.23 17.71 18.11
CA ASP A 4 11.80 17.54 18.05
C ASP A 4 11.35 17.58 16.60
N THR A 5 11.17 16.39 16.01
CA THR A 5 10.72 16.26 14.62
C THR A 5 9.29 16.77 14.41
N SER A 6 8.56 17.00 15.50
CA SER A 6 7.22 17.57 15.47
C SER A 6 7.22 19.09 15.44
N SER A 7 8.37 19.71 15.18
CA SER A 7 8.45 21.16 15.13
C SER A 7 8.88 21.62 13.74
N LEU A 8 8.10 22.52 13.13
CA LEU A 8 8.42 23.24 11.90
C LEU A 8 8.36 24.73 12.22
N ALA A 9 9.54 25.37 12.34
CA ALA A 9 9.65 26.75 12.79
C ALA A 9 8.94 26.95 14.14
N HIS A 10 7.84 27.70 14.17
CA HIS A 10 7.06 27.93 15.39
C HIS A 10 5.86 26.95 15.52
N THR A 11 5.72 26.04 14.56
CA THR A 11 4.60 25.10 14.55
C THR A 11 5.03 23.76 15.16
N LYS A 12 4.29 23.30 16.17
CA LYS A 12 4.46 21.98 16.76
C LYS A 12 3.30 21.08 16.32
N TRP A 13 3.59 19.80 16.12
CA TRP A 13 2.59 18.86 15.64
C TRP A 13 2.86 17.44 16.15
N GLU A 14 1.77 16.68 16.28
CA GLU A 14 1.77 15.26 16.57
C GLU A 14 0.74 14.58 15.68
N CYS A 15 1.14 14.30 14.47
CA CYS A 15 0.28 13.68 13.48
C CYS A 15 0.71 12.23 13.28
N LYS A 16 0.20 11.34 14.13
CA LYS A 16 0.52 9.91 14.13
C LYS A 16 -0.65 9.12 13.59
N TYR A 17 -0.34 8.15 12.73
CA TYR A 17 -1.36 7.36 12.05
C TYR A 17 -0.96 5.89 12.01
N HIS A 18 -1.93 5.02 12.30
CA HIS A 18 -1.84 3.62 11.96
C HIS A 18 -2.33 3.45 10.52
N ILE A 19 -1.50 2.89 9.67
CA ILE A 19 -1.77 2.70 8.24
C ILE A 19 -1.63 1.22 7.92
N VAL A 20 -2.63 0.69 7.20
CA VAL A 20 -2.59 -0.70 6.72
C VAL A 20 -2.86 -0.71 5.22
N PHE A 21 -2.06 -1.42 4.47
CA PHE A 21 -2.28 -1.65 3.05
C PHE A 21 -1.78 -3.04 2.66
N ALA A 22 -2.31 -3.57 1.58
CA ALA A 22 -2.13 -4.96 1.23
C ALA A 22 -1.78 -5.13 -0.25
N PRO A 23 -1.02 -6.19 -0.60
CA PRO A 23 -0.85 -6.57 -2.00
C PRO A 23 -2.20 -6.91 -2.64
N LYS A 24 -2.32 -6.68 -3.94
CA LYS A 24 -3.54 -6.99 -4.67
C LYS A 24 -3.91 -8.47 -4.50
N PHE A 25 -5.18 -8.75 -4.24
CA PHE A 25 -5.73 -10.07 -3.91
C PHE A 25 -5.16 -10.67 -2.64
N ARG A 26 -4.60 -9.85 -1.74
CA ARG A 26 -3.97 -10.31 -0.49
C ARG A 26 -2.96 -11.44 -0.73
N ARG A 27 -2.24 -11.36 -1.82
CA ARG A 27 -1.22 -12.38 -2.12
C ARG A 27 -0.22 -12.47 -1.00
N GLN A 28 0.05 -13.69 -0.53
CA GLN A 28 0.98 -13.95 0.56
C GLN A 28 2.40 -13.95 0.04
N ILE A 29 2.86 -12.81 -0.42
CA ILE A 29 4.14 -12.65 -1.08
C ILE A 29 5.18 -11.93 -0.22
N ILE A 30 4.76 -11.26 0.86
CA ILE A 30 5.64 -10.47 1.71
C ILE A 30 6.35 -11.38 2.71
N TYR A 31 7.38 -12.07 2.26
CA TYR A 31 8.22 -12.92 3.10
C TYR A 31 9.63 -13.02 2.51
N GLY A 32 10.58 -13.50 3.31
CA GLY A 32 11.95 -13.69 2.85
C GLY A 32 12.60 -12.42 2.34
N LYS A 33 13.30 -12.53 1.22
CA LYS A 33 14.06 -11.42 0.65
C LYS A 33 13.17 -10.26 0.21
N ILE A 34 12.03 -10.54 -0.41
CA ILE A 34 11.13 -9.48 -0.88
C ILE A 34 10.57 -8.66 0.29
N LYS A 35 10.31 -9.29 1.43
CA LYS A 35 9.89 -8.60 2.65
C LYS A 35 10.92 -7.58 3.10
N MET A 36 12.19 -7.97 3.11
CA MET A 36 13.28 -7.09 3.49
C MET A 36 13.42 -5.93 2.51
N ASP A 37 13.33 -6.21 1.22
CA ASP A 37 13.44 -5.19 0.18
C ASP A 37 12.30 -4.17 0.26
N ILE A 38 11.07 -4.64 0.46
CA ILE A 38 9.90 -3.77 0.63
C ILE A 38 10.07 -2.88 1.86
N GLY A 39 10.52 -3.45 2.97
CA GLY A 39 10.79 -2.68 4.18
C GLY A 39 11.81 -1.57 3.97
N GLN A 40 12.89 -1.87 3.27
CA GLN A 40 13.92 -0.89 2.95
C GLN A 40 13.41 0.20 1.99
N MET A 41 12.63 -0.18 0.99
CA MET A 41 12.02 0.76 0.06
C MET A 41 11.10 1.75 0.78
N LEU A 42 10.20 1.24 1.62
CA LEU A 42 9.26 2.07 2.37
C LEU A 42 9.99 2.99 3.35
N ARG A 43 11.04 2.49 4.02
CA ARG A 43 11.85 3.31 4.92
C ARG A 43 12.50 4.48 4.17
N LYS A 44 13.12 4.21 3.03
CA LYS A 44 13.73 5.26 2.20
C LYS A 44 12.72 6.29 1.73
N LEU A 45 11.58 5.81 1.25
CA LEU A 45 10.53 6.70 0.77
C LEU A 45 10.01 7.61 1.89
N CYS A 46 9.86 7.07 3.09
CA CYS A 46 9.47 7.86 4.26
C CYS A 46 10.54 8.88 4.63
N GLU A 47 11.81 8.50 4.61
CA GLU A 47 12.93 9.42 4.90
C GLU A 47 12.92 10.63 3.97
N TYR A 48 12.68 10.43 2.67
CA TYR A 48 12.63 11.52 1.70
C TYR A 48 11.54 12.56 2.00
N LYS A 49 10.47 12.15 2.66
CA LYS A 49 9.36 13.04 3.01
C LYS A 49 9.38 13.52 4.46
N GLY A 50 10.40 13.14 5.21
CA GLY A 50 10.46 13.48 6.63
C GLY A 50 9.42 12.75 7.47
N ILE A 51 8.96 11.60 7.03
CA ILE A 51 8.02 10.76 7.75
C ILE A 51 8.81 9.84 8.67
N GLU A 52 8.49 9.85 9.96
CA GLU A 52 9.08 8.95 10.94
C GLU A 52 8.27 7.67 11.02
N ILE A 53 8.92 6.53 10.85
CA ILE A 53 8.31 5.22 11.10
C ILE A 53 8.57 4.89 12.57
N ILE A 54 7.52 4.92 13.38
CA ILE A 54 7.61 4.64 14.82
C ILE A 54 7.68 3.14 15.05
N GLU A 55 6.82 2.39 14.36
CA GLU A 55 6.87 0.94 14.31
C GLU A 55 6.26 0.45 13.00
N ALA A 56 6.65 -0.73 12.56
CA ALA A 56 6.11 -1.32 11.35
C ALA A 56 6.15 -2.84 11.48
N GLU A 57 5.16 -3.47 10.89
CA GLU A 57 5.03 -4.92 10.84
C GLU A 57 4.65 -5.32 9.42
N ALA A 58 5.47 -6.16 8.81
CA ALA A 58 5.20 -6.71 7.51
C ALA A 58 4.70 -8.14 7.66
N CYS A 59 3.42 -8.33 7.44
CA CYS A 59 2.81 -9.66 7.39
C CYS A 59 2.83 -10.16 5.94
N LYS A 60 2.58 -11.44 5.73
CA LYS A 60 2.65 -12.02 4.38
C LYS A 60 1.69 -11.36 3.39
N ASP A 61 0.54 -10.91 3.87
CA ASP A 61 -0.55 -10.37 3.05
C ASP A 61 -0.90 -8.91 3.36
N HIS A 62 -0.13 -8.23 4.19
CA HIS A 62 -0.34 -6.80 4.46
C HIS A 62 0.85 -6.16 5.16
N ILE A 63 0.89 -4.84 5.10
CA ILE A 63 1.81 -4.00 5.85
C ILE A 63 1.01 -3.20 6.86
N HIS A 64 1.48 -3.15 8.10
CA HIS A 64 0.97 -2.26 9.14
C HIS A 64 2.09 -1.34 9.59
N MET A 65 1.86 -0.03 9.57
CA MET A 65 2.84 0.97 9.98
C MET A 65 2.21 1.97 10.94
N LEU A 66 2.94 2.33 11.98
CA LEU A 66 2.64 3.52 12.78
C LEU A 66 3.65 4.59 12.37
N VAL A 67 3.15 5.67 11.81
CA VAL A 67 3.99 6.73 11.24
C VAL A 67 3.61 8.10 11.80
N SER A 68 4.61 8.98 11.87
CA SER A 68 4.42 10.39 12.17
C SER A 68 4.64 11.18 10.87
N ILE A 69 3.60 11.88 10.42
CA ILE A 69 3.60 12.56 9.12
C ILE A 69 3.55 14.07 9.33
N PRO A 70 4.45 14.85 8.69
CA PRO A 70 4.37 16.30 8.75
C PRO A 70 3.00 16.82 8.28
N PRO A 71 2.42 17.83 8.96
CA PRO A 71 1.06 18.29 8.64
C PRO A 71 0.92 18.94 7.28
N LYS A 72 2.00 19.26 6.61
CA LYS A 72 1.98 19.79 5.24
C LYS A 72 1.52 18.77 4.20
N TYR A 73 1.51 17.48 4.55
CA TYR A 73 1.06 16.42 3.64
C TYR A 73 -0.29 15.87 4.07
N SER A 74 -1.15 15.60 3.09
CA SER A 74 -2.36 14.84 3.33
C SER A 74 -2.05 13.34 3.37
N ILE A 75 -2.89 12.57 4.05
CA ILE A 75 -2.76 11.10 4.05
C ILE A 75 -2.85 10.56 2.63
N ALA A 76 -3.77 11.07 1.83
CA ALA A 76 -3.94 10.63 0.44
C ALA A 76 -2.68 10.84 -0.39
N GLN A 77 -2.01 12.00 -0.24
CA GLN A 77 -0.75 12.26 -0.92
C GLN A 77 0.33 11.26 -0.52
N ILE A 78 0.47 11.02 0.78
CA ILE A 78 1.49 10.10 1.29
C ILE A 78 1.21 8.67 0.86
N MET A 79 -0.05 8.22 0.93
CA MET A 79 -0.40 6.86 0.50
C MET A 79 -0.21 6.67 -1.01
N GLY A 80 -0.59 7.66 -1.81
CA GLY A 80 -0.32 7.62 -3.25
C GLY A 80 1.17 7.55 -3.56
N TYR A 81 1.96 8.34 -2.84
CA TYR A 81 3.41 8.34 -2.97
C TYR A 81 4.04 6.99 -2.56
N LEU A 82 3.72 6.49 -1.36
CA LEU A 82 4.31 5.25 -0.85
C LEU A 82 3.92 4.05 -1.70
N LYS A 83 2.65 3.92 -2.04
CA LYS A 83 2.15 2.79 -2.82
C LYS A 83 2.63 2.86 -4.27
N GLY A 84 2.56 4.03 -4.89
CA GLY A 84 2.98 4.21 -6.28
C GLY A 84 4.46 3.99 -6.49
N LYS A 85 5.29 4.65 -5.69
CA LYS A 85 6.76 4.53 -5.81
C LYS A 85 7.24 3.14 -5.43
N SER A 86 6.71 2.55 -4.37
CA SER A 86 7.12 1.19 -3.99
C SER A 86 6.69 0.15 -5.02
N SER A 87 5.52 0.30 -5.65
CA SER A 87 5.12 -0.60 -6.74
C SER A 87 6.13 -0.58 -7.88
N LEU A 88 6.55 0.61 -8.31
CA LEU A 88 7.54 0.73 -9.38
C LEU A 88 8.88 0.09 -8.98
N MET A 89 9.34 0.34 -7.76
CA MET A 89 10.59 -0.23 -7.25
C MET A 89 10.53 -1.74 -7.15
N ILE A 90 9.41 -2.29 -6.68
CA ILE A 90 9.20 -3.74 -6.58
C ILE A 90 9.23 -4.37 -7.96
N PHE A 91 8.50 -3.83 -8.92
CA PHE A 91 8.45 -4.38 -10.27
C PHE A 91 9.77 -4.23 -11.03
N GLU A 92 10.53 -3.19 -10.74
CA GLU A 92 11.87 -3.04 -11.31
C GLU A 92 12.82 -4.12 -10.79
N LYS A 93 12.79 -4.40 -9.49
CA LYS A 93 13.66 -5.40 -8.88
C LYS A 93 13.18 -6.84 -9.11
N TYR A 94 11.87 -7.04 -9.17
CA TYR A 94 11.24 -8.35 -9.33
C TYR A 94 10.36 -8.34 -10.58
N ALA A 95 11.00 -8.33 -11.75
CA ALA A 95 10.33 -8.22 -13.04
C ALA A 95 9.24 -9.27 -13.26
N ASN A 96 9.45 -10.49 -12.73
CA ASN A 96 8.48 -11.58 -12.86
C ASN A 96 7.12 -11.24 -12.24
N LEU A 97 7.12 -10.45 -11.17
CA LEU A 97 5.89 -10.07 -10.49
C LEU A 97 5.05 -9.12 -11.35
N LYS A 98 5.69 -8.31 -12.18
CA LYS A 98 4.99 -7.38 -13.05
C LYS A 98 3.97 -8.09 -13.96
N TYR A 99 4.36 -9.22 -14.51
CA TYR A 99 3.46 -10.03 -15.32
C TYR A 99 2.33 -10.65 -14.49
N LYS A 100 2.66 -11.14 -13.30
CA LYS A 100 1.70 -11.74 -12.38
C LYS A 100 0.60 -10.76 -11.96
N TYR A 101 0.92 -9.48 -11.87
CA TYR A 101 -0.02 -8.42 -11.48
C TYR A 101 -0.55 -7.64 -12.71
N GLY A 102 -0.34 -8.16 -13.91
CA GLY A 102 -0.89 -7.59 -15.14
C GLY A 102 -0.33 -6.24 -15.51
N ASN A 103 0.94 -5.97 -15.19
CA ASN A 103 1.60 -4.67 -15.42
C ASN A 103 0.90 -3.50 -14.73
N ARG A 104 0.09 -3.77 -13.71
CA ARG A 104 -0.71 -2.77 -13.01
C ARG A 104 -0.04 -2.39 -11.68
N HIS A 105 -0.80 -2.47 -10.61
CA HIS A 105 -0.36 -2.07 -9.29
C HIS A 105 -0.02 -3.28 -8.43
N PHE A 106 1.06 -3.19 -7.68
CA PHE A 106 1.41 -4.22 -6.71
C PHE A 106 0.41 -4.24 -5.54
N TRP A 107 0.03 -3.05 -5.07
CA TRP A 107 -0.88 -2.88 -3.93
C TRP A 107 -2.34 -2.81 -4.38
N CYS A 108 -3.24 -3.29 -3.54
CA CYS A 108 -4.67 -3.12 -3.76
C CYS A 108 -5.06 -1.65 -3.65
N ARG A 109 -6.23 -1.30 -4.17
CA ARG A 109 -6.78 0.05 -4.00
C ARG A 109 -7.08 0.32 -2.55
N GLY A 110 -6.93 1.58 -2.15
CA GLY A 110 -7.27 2.01 -0.81
C GLY A 110 -6.27 1.61 0.25
N TYR A 111 -6.63 1.91 1.47
CA TYR A 111 -5.84 1.65 2.65
C TYR A 111 -6.74 1.86 3.87
N TYR A 112 -6.30 1.32 5.01
CA TYR A 112 -6.91 1.64 6.30
C TYR A 112 -6.05 2.67 7.01
N VAL A 113 -6.66 3.68 7.63
CA VAL A 113 -5.94 4.66 8.44
C VAL A 113 -6.73 4.99 9.71
N SER A 114 -6.01 5.11 10.82
CA SER A 114 -6.59 5.49 12.10
C SER A 114 -5.62 6.35 12.90
N THR A 115 -6.15 7.34 13.58
CA THR A 115 -5.40 8.17 14.54
C THR A 115 -5.54 7.68 15.97
N VAL A 116 -6.42 6.67 16.20
CA VAL A 116 -6.82 6.19 17.52
C VAL A 116 -6.20 4.82 17.78
N GLY A 117 -5.11 4.60 18.17
CA GLY A 117 -4.51 3.33 18.53
C GLY A 117 -4.79 2.16 17.58
N ARG A 118 -4.13 1.05 17.80
CA ARG A 118 -4.25 -0.14 16.98
C ARG A 118 -5.54 -0.90 17.31
N ASN A 119 -6.46 -0.96 16.36
CA ASN A 119 -7.68 -1.75 16.45
C ASN A 119 -7.55 -3.01 15.61
N LYS A 120 -7.16 -4.11 16.22
CA LYS A 120 -6.91 -5.39 15.52
C LYS A 120 -8.14 -5.90 14.77
N LYS A 121 -9.32 -5.76 15.37
CA LYS A 121 -10.57 -6.23 14.75
C LYS A 121 -10.89 -5.44 13.48
N ALA A 122 -10.81 -4.12 13.54
CA ALA A 122 -11.06 -3.27 12.38
C ALA A 122 -10.04 -3.53 11.26
N ILE A 123 -8.78 -3.76 11.60
CA ILE A 123 -7.74 -4.09 10.64
C ILE A 123 -8.02 -5.42 9.95
N GLN A 124 -8.41 -6.45 10.71
CA GLN A 124 -8.75 -7.75 10.15
C GLN A 124 -9.95 -7.67 9.22
N GLU A 125 -10.99 -6.96 9.60
CA GLU A 125 -12.17 -6.75 8.77
C GLU A 125 -11.81 -6.03 7.47
N TYR A 126 -10.98 -5.01 7.55
CA TYR A 126 -10.50 -4.29 6.37
C TYR A 126 -9.78 -5.23 5.40
N ILE A 127 -8.85 -6.04 5.90
CA ILE A 127 -8.06 -6.95 5.06
C ILE A 127 -8.96 -8.00 4.39
N GLN A 128 -9.94 -8.54 5.10
CA GLN A 128 -10.88 -9.52 4.55
C GLN A 128 -11.76 -8.90 3.46
N ASN A 129 -12.30 -7.72 3.70
CA ASN A 129 -13.14 -7.02 2.74
C ASN A 129 -12.37 -6.60 1.49
N GLN A 130 -11.10 -6.26 1.65
CA GLN A 130 -10.26 -5.83 0.53
C GLN A 130 -10.10 -6.90 -0.54
N LEU A 131 -9.96 -8.15 -0.14
CA LEU A 131 -9.87 -9.26 -1.10
C LEU A 131 -11.10 -9.34 -1.99
N GLN A 132 -12.28 -9.21 -1.38
CA GLN A 132 -13.54 -9.27 -2.11
C GLN A 132 -13.69 -8.06 -3.05
N GLU A 133 -13.31 -6.87 -2.61
CA GLU A 133 -13.33 -5.67 -3.44
C GLU A 133 -12.39 -5.79 -4.64
N ASP A 134 -11.21 -6.35 -4.45
CA ASP A 134 -10.24 -6.55 -5.54
C ASP A 134 -10.81 -7.47 -6.62
N TYR A 135 -11.46 -8.55 -6.23
CA TYR A 135 -12.12 -9.45 -7.20
C TYR A 135 -13.26 -8.75 -7.92
N SER A 136 -14.07 -7.97 -7.22
CA SER A 136 -15.17 -7.22 -7.81
C SER A 136 -14.68 -6.21 -8.84
N ASP A 137 -13.64 -5.46 -8.51
CA ASP A 137 -13.02 -4.48 -9.42
C ASP A 137 -12.50 -5.15 -10.69
N ASP A 138 -11.82 -6.28 -10.55
CA ASP A 138 -11.29 -7.01 -11.70
C ASP A 138 -12.40 -7.58 -12.57
N GLN A 139 -13.46 -8.10 -11.98
CA GLN A 139 -14.62 -8.58 -12.73
C GLN A 139 -15.30 -7.46 -13.53
N MET A 140 -15.44 -6.29 -12.93
CA MET A 140 -15.98 -5.13 -13.63
C MET A 140 -15.12 -4.73 -14.83
N SER A 141 -13.81 -4.68 -14.65
CA SER A 141 -12.87 -4.37 -15.71
C SER A 141 -12.95 -5.35 -16.87
N ILE A 142 -13.10 -6.63 -16.57
CA ILE A 142 -13.21 -7.69 -17.57
C ILE A 142 -14.52 -7.60 -18.33
N LYS A 143 -15.62 -7.29 -17.66
CA LYS A 143 -16.93 -7.11 -18.28
C LYS A 143 -16.96 -5.96 -19.27
N GLU A 144 -16.19 -4.93 -19.03
CA GLU A 144 -16.07 -3.77 -19.92
C GLU A 144 -15.14 -4.02 -21.10
N TYR A 145 -14.30 -5.04 -21.02
CA TYR A 145 -13.37 -5.35 -22.10
C TYR A 145 -14.06 -6.17 -23.17
N VAL A 146 -14.09 -5.62 -24.37
CA VAL A 146 -14.68 -6.25 -25.56
C VAL A 146 -13.57 -6.56 -26.55
N ASP A 147 -13.56 -7.78 -27.05
CA ASP A 147 -12.62 -8.19 -28.08
C ASP A 147 -12.86 -7.34 -29.31
N PRO A 148 -11.87 -6.57 -29.80
CA PRO A 148 -12.03 -5.72 -30.97
C PRO A 148 -12.28 -6.48 -32.27
N PHE A 149 -11.98 -7.78 -32.31
CA PHE A 149 -12.15 -8.60 -33.48
C PHE A 149 -13.53 -9.25 -33.57
N THR A 150 -14.06 -9.69 -32.45
CA THR A 150 -15.32 -10.43 -32.39
C THR A 150 -16.49 -9.60 -31.86
N GLY A 151 -16.20 -8.49 -31.18
CA GLY A 151 -17.21 -7.70 -30.49
C GLY A 151 -17.79 -8.39 -29.27
N GLN A 152 -17.19 -9.47 -28.83
CA GLN A 152 -17.65 -10.24 -27.69
C GLN A 152 -16.85 -9.89 -26.43
N PRO A 153 -17.46 -9.95 -25.24
CA PRO A 153 -16.72 -9.79 -24.00
C PRO A 153 -15.67 -10.89 -23.85
N VAL A 154 -14.47 -10.51 -23.40
CA VAL A 154 -13.43 -11.49 -23.11
C VAL A 154 -13.82 -12.24 -21.82
N GLN A 155 -13.83 -13.56 -21.91
CA GLN A 155 -14.14 -14.41 -20.76
C GLN A 155 -12.94 -14.58 -19.85
N GLU A 156 -13.21 -14.51 -18.56
CA GLU A 156 -12.22 -14.65 -17.51
C GLU A 156 -11.70 -16.08 -17.38
N GLY A 157 -10.45 -16.23 -16.97
CA GLY A 157 -9.93 -17.50 -16.44
C GLY A 157 -9.49 -18.53 -17.44
N ARG A 158 -9.11 -18.12 -18.62
CA ARG A 158 -8.58 -19.06 -19.61
C ARG A 158 -7.22 -18.65 -20.15
#